data_f023461f274a9ad4bbbec8b2125ca748
#
_entry.id   f023461f274a9ad4bbbec8b2125ca748
#
_cell.length_a   1.000
_cell.length_b   1.000
_cell.length_c   1.000
_cell.angle_alpha   90.00
_cell.angle_beta   90.00
_cell.angle_gamma   90.00
#
_symmetry.space_group_name_H-M   'P 1'
#
loop_
_entity.id
_entity.type
_entity.pdbx_description
1 polymer ?
#
loop_
_entity_poly.entity_id
_entity_poly.type
_entity_poly.pdbx_seq_one_letter_code
_entity_poly.pdbx_strand_id
1 'polypeptide(L)'
;DEIIAIGATRIVGRRLMTRERLELLVRPEREVSADSVAVHRLRAQDVADGLPLCEAMERLLMFIGSRPLVGYYLEFDVAMIDRALKRCFGLTLPQQKIEVSAMYYDWRFRQLPPYQQHDNADIDLRFSTILQTLDLPMRDAHDALNDAVMAALAFIRLRELRGEAEVAS
;
A
#
# COMPACT_ATOMS: atom_id res chain seq x y z
N ASP A 1 -14.49 10.41 -1.58
CA ASP A 1 -13.19 10.42 -2.26
C ASP A 1 -13.23 9.53 -3.48
N GLU A 2 -12.56 9.94 -4.55
CA GLU A 2 -12.46 9.19 -5.80
C GLU A 2 -11.04 8.70 -6.00
N ILE A 3 -10.90 7.54 -6.66
CA ILE A 3 -9.60 7.02 -7.07
C ILE A 3 -9.12 7.82 -8.28
N ILE A 4 -7.95 8.43 -8.19
CA ILE A 4 -7.32 9.19 -9.27
C ILE A 4 -5.99 8.58 -9.76
N ALA A 5 -5.37 7.74 -8.95
CA ALA A 5 -4.14 7.04 -9.30
C ALA A 5 -4.09 5.67 -8.62
N ILE A 6 -3.53 4.70 -9.32
CA ILE A 6 -3.31 3.36 -8.80
C ILE A 6 -1.85 2.99 -9.07
N GLY A 7 -1.16 2.57 -8.02
CA GLY A 7 0.18 2.02 -8.11
C GLY A 7 0.24 0.65 -7.45
N ALA A 8 0.83 -0.31 -8.12
CA ALA A 8 1.02 -1.66 -7.60
C ALA A 8 2.30 -2.28 -8.17
N THR A 9 2.92 -3.15 -7.39
CA THR A 9 4.11 -3.88 -7.79
C THR A 9 4.04 -5.30 -7.25
N ARG A 10 4.81 -6.20 -7.84
CA ARG A 10 4.79 -7.62 -7.48
C ARG A 10 5.97 -7.98 -6.59
N ILE A 11 5.68 -8.78 -5.56
CA ILE A 11 6.69 -9.38 -4.69
C ILE A 11 6.69 -10.88 -4.94
N VAL A 12 7.86 -11.46 -5.19
CA VAL A 12 8.05 -12.92 -5.33
C VAL A 12 9.14 -13.34 -4.36
N GLY A 13 8.75 -14.10 -3.32
CA GLY A 13 9.67 -14.47 -2.26
C GLY A 13 10.20 -13.24 -1.51
N ARG A 14 11.51 -13.01 -1.60
CA ARG A 14 12.20 -11.85 -1.00
C ARG A 14 12.56 -10.77 -2.01
N ARG A 15 11.99 -10.84 -3.22
CA ARG A 15 12.33 -9.94 -4.31
C ARG A 15 11.16 -9.06 -4.68
N LEU A 16 11.46 -7.77 -4.83
CA LEU A 16 10.57 -6.82 -5.49
C LEU A 16 10.81 -6.91 -7.00
N MET A 17 9.77 -7.27 -7.74
CA MET A 17 9.83 -7.41 -9.20
C MET A 17 9.56 -6.05 -9.85
N THR A 18 10.59 -5.22 -9.98
CA THR A 18 10.48 -3.82 -10.42
C THR A 18 9.93 -3.65 -11.84
N ARG A 19 10.04 -4.66 -12.69
CA ARG A 19 9.49 -4.65 -14.05
C ARG A 19 8.01 -5.03 -14.10
N GLU A 20 7.52 -5.73 -13.09
CA GLU A 20 6.12 -6.14 -12.95
C GLU A 20 5.40 -5.14 -12.07
N ARG A 21 4.98 -4.05 -12.67
CA ARG A 21 4.34 -2.94 -11.99
C ARG A 21 3.12 -2.47 -12.75
N LEU A 22 2.17 -1.93 -12.02
CA LEU A 22 0.99 -1.26 -12.55
C LEU A 22 1.02 0.19 -12.09
N GLU A 23 0.87 1.10 -13.03
CA GLU A 23 0.76 2.53 -12.76
C GLU A 23 -0.34 3.08 -13.66
N LEU A 24 -1.45 3.48 -13.07
CA LEU A 24 -2.62 3.95 -13.79
C LEU A 24 -3.06 5.30 -13.24
N LEU A 25 -3.45 6.17 -14.16
CA LEU A 25 -4.23 7.37 -13.86
C LEU A 25 -5.69 7.08 -14.17
N VAL A 26 -6.56 7.47 -13.27
CA VAL A 26 -8.00 7.27 -13.39
C VAL A 26 -8.69 8.60 -13.58
N ARG A 27 -9.52 8.70 -14.60
CA ARG A 27 -10.30 9.91 -14.87
C ARG A 27 -11.37 10.07 -13.80
N PRO A 28 -11.37 11.18 -13.04
CA PRO A 28 -12.42 11.45 -12.07
C PRO A 28 -13.75 11.73 -12.76
N GLU A 29 -14.85 11.29 -12.15
CA GLU A 29 -16.20 11.63 -12.60
C GLU A 29 -16.63 13.02 -12.12
N ARG A 30 -15.98 13.51 -11.05
CA ARG A 30 -16.18 14.86 -10.48
C ARG A 30 -14.94 15.71 -10.73
N GLU A 31 -15.11 17.02 -10.70
CA GLU A 31 -13.96 17.92 -10.73
C GLU A 31 -13.03 17.64 -9.55
N VAL A 32 -11.76 17.45 -9.86
CA VAL A 32 -10.72 17.23 -8.84
C VAL A 32 -10.43 18.57 -8.17
N SER A 33 -10.52 18.63 -6.84
CA SER A 33 -10.15 19.82 -6.11
C SER A 33 -8.65 20.11 -6.25
N ALA A 34 -8.28 21.39 -6.20
CA ALA A 34 -6.87 21.78 -6.24
C ALA A 34 -6.05 21.10 -5.12
N ASP A 35 -6.66 20.89 -3.96
CA ASP A 35 -6.02 20.21 -2.83
C ASP A 35 -5.73 18.75 -3.12
N SER A 36 -6.67 18.03 -3.75
CA SER A 36 -6.45 16.63 -4.16
C SER A 36 -5.33 16.51 -5.19
N VAL A 37 -5.27 17.42 -6.14
CA VAL A 37 -4.19 17.46 -7.15
C VAL A 37 -2.84 17.72 -6.48
N ALA A 38 -2.79 18.64 -5.53
CA ALA A 38 -1.56 18.97 -4.79
C ALA A 38 -1.06 17.78 -3.96
N VAL A 39 -1.96 17.07 -3.26
CA VAL A 39 -1.63 15.90 -2.42
C VAL A 39 -1.06 14.77 -3.27
N HIS A 40 -1.63 14.49 -4.44
CA HIS A 40 -1.19 13.41 -5.33
C HIS A 40 -0.13 13.86 -6.35
N ARG A 41 0.32 15.11 -6.32
CA ARG A 41 1.30 15.69 -7.26
C ARG A 41 0.91 15.51 -8.74
N LEU A 42 -0.39 15.45 -9.01
CA LEU A 42 -0.95 15.30 -10.34
C LEU A 42 -1.57 16.61 -10.81
N ARG A 43 -1.37 16.94 -12.07
CA ARG A 43 -2.07 18.06 -12.70
C ARG A 43 -3.49 17.63 -13.05
N ALA A 44 -4.45 18.54 -12.94
CA ALA A 44 -5.84 18.27 -13.32
C ALA A 44 -5.95 17.71 -14.76
N GLN A 45 -5.10 18.20 -15.68
CA GLN A 45 -5.05 17.73 -17.05
C GLN A 45 -4.58 16.27 -17.15
N ASP A 46 -3.55 15.87 -16.37
CA ASP A 46 -3.03 14.50 -16.36
C ASP A 46 -4.12 13.52 -15.91
N VAL A 47 -4.92 13.91 -14.93
CA VAL A 47 -6.00 13.08 -14.38
C VAL A 47 -7.19 13.04 -15.36
N ALA A 48 -7.48 14.14 -16.07
CA ALA A 48 -8.55 14.19 -17.08
C ALA A 48 -8.29 13.23 -18.25
N ASP A 49 -7.02 12.99 -18.60
CA ASP A 49 -6.59 12.05 -19.66
C ASP A 49 -6.47 10.60 -19.15
N GLY A 50 -6.82 10.34 -17.90
CA GLY A 50 -6.78 9.00 -17.31
C GLY A 50 -7.82 8.04 -17.87
N LEU A 51 -7.72 6.78 -17.45
CA LEU A 51 -8.66 5.74 -17.84
C LEU A 51 -10.03 5.93 -17.16
N PRO A 52 -11.11 5.51 -17.80
CA PRO A 52 -12.39 5.33 -17.10
C PRO A 52 -12.24 4.39 -15.91
N LEU A 53 -12.98 4.64 -14.83
CA LEU A 53 -12.85 3.88 -13.57
C LEU A 53 -12.98 2.37 -13.77
N CYS A 54 -13.99 1.91 -14.51
CA CYS A 54 -14.23 0.47 -14.66
C CYS A 54 -13.15 -0.22 -15.50
N GLU A 55 -12.56 0.47 -16.47
CA GLU A 55 -11.40 -0.02 -17.22
C GLU A 55 -10.16 -0.13 -16.33
N ALA A 56 -9.92 0.87 -15.47
CA ALA A 56 -8.84 0.83 -14.50
C ALA A 56 -9.01 -0.31 -13.50
N MET A 57 -10.24 -0.55 -13.03
CA MET A 57 -10.55 -1.66 -12.14
C MET A 57 -10.31 -3.02 -12.80
N GLU A 58 -10.67 -3.17 -14.05
CA GLU A 58 -10.40 -4.40 -14.81
C GLU A 58 -8.90 -4.67 -14.90
N ARG A 59 -8.10 -3.66 -15.24
CA ARG A 59 -6.63 -3.79 -15.30
C ARG A 59 -6.02 -4.13 -13.95
N LEU A 60 -6.54 -3.53 -12.88
CA LEU A 60 -6.11 -3.84 -11.52
C LEU A 60 -6.39 -5.31 -11.17
N LEU A 61 -7.59 -5.80 -11.44
CA LEU A 61 -7.96 -7.20 -11.18
C LEU A 61 -7.07 -8.17 -11.95
N MET A 62 -6.78 -7.88 -13.21
CA MET A 62 -5.88 -8.71 -14.03
C MET A 62 -4.47 -8.74 -13.47
N PHE A 63 -3.98 -7.63 -12.95
CA PHE A 63 -2.65 -7.53 -12.37
C PHE A 63 -2.53 -8.26 -11.03
N ILE A 64 -3.47 -8.05 -10.11
CA ILE A 64 -3.40 -8.65 -8.77
C ILE A 64 -3.81 -10.12 -8.74
N GLY A 65 -4.71 -10.54 -9.64
CA GLY A 65 -5.24 -11.91 -9.65
C GLY A 65 -5.85 -12.29 -8.30
N SER A 66 -5.52 -13.47 -7.81
CA SER A 66 -5.95 -13.98 -6.49
C SER A 66 -4.87 -13.85 -5.41
N ARG A 67 -3.78 -13.15 -5.68
CA ARG A 67 -2.65 -13.00 -4.76
C ARG A 67 -3.02 -12.15 -3.55
N PRO A 68 -2.41 -12.41 -2.38
CA PRO A 68 -2.55 -11.53 -1.23
C PRO A 68 -2.10 -10.11 -1.56
N LEU A 69 -2.75 -9.13 -0.93
CA LEU A 69 -2.43 -7.71 -1.05
C LEU A 69 -1.62 -7.26 0.15
N VAL A 70 -0.60 -6.46 -0.10
CA VAL A 70 0.26 -5.87 0.92
C VAL A 70 0.20 -4.35 0.81
N GLY A 71 0.09 -3.68 1.93
CA GLY A 71 0.10 -2.22 1.93
C GLY A 71 0.27 -1.61 3.31
N TYR A 72 0.40 -0.31 3.32
CA TYR A 72 0.41 0.51 4.53
C TYR A 72 -0.93 1.25 4.63
N TYR A 73 -1.64 1.09 5.75
CA TYR A 73 -3.04 1.49 5.91
C TYR A 73 -3.92 1.01 4.75
N LEU A 74 -3.70 -0.24 4.37
CA LEU A 74 -4.30 -0.87 3.20
C LEU A 74 -5.84 -0.89 3.26
N GLU A 75 -6.44 -0.87 4.45
CA GLU A 75 -7.90 -0.88 4.61
C GLU A 75 -8.58 0.31 3.91
N PHE A 76 -7.94 1.48 3.87
CA PHE A 76 -8.47 2.66 3.16
C PHE A 76 -8.45 2.45 1.65
N ASP A 77 -7.34 1.93 1.13
CA ASP A 77 -7.20 1.62 -0.30
C ASP A 77 -8.19 0.54 -0.73
N VAL A 78 -8.30 -0.53 0.05
CA VAL A 78 -9.24 -1.63 -0.22
C VAL A 78 -10.68 -1.14 -0.16
N ALA A 79 -11.04 -0.28 0.80
CA ALA A 79 -12.39 0.27 0.87
C ALA A 79 -12.75 1.09 -0.37
N MET A 80 -11.82 1.90 -0.89
CA MET A 80 -12.02 2.65 -2.12
C MET A 80 -12.14 1.73 -3.34
N ILE A 81 -11.27 0.73 -3.44
CA ILE A 81 -11.29 -0.26 -4.53
C ILE A 81 -12.57 -1.08 -4.48
N ASP A 82 -12.99 -1.55 -3.33
CA ASP A 82 -14.21 -2.34 -3.17
C ASP A 82 -15.46 -1.55 -3.58
N ARG A 83 -15.52 -0.26 -3.23
CA ARG A 83 -16.63 0.60 -3.69
C ARG A 83 -16.66 0.71 -5.22
N ALA A 84 -15.50 0.90 -5.84
CA ALA A 84 -15.38 0.98 -7.28
C ALA A 84 -15.72 -0.35 -7.96
N LEU A 85 -15.22 -1.47 -7.45
CA LEU A 85 -15.50 -2.80 -7.98
C LEU A 85 -16.96 -3.19 -7.84
N LYS A 86 -17.58 -2.86 -6.71
CA LYS A 86 -19.00 -3.10 -6.49
C LYS A 86 -19.86 -2.34 -7.48
N ARG A 87 -19.53 -1.09 -7.75
CA ARG A 87 -20.20 -0.25 -8.72
C ARG A 87 -20.03 -0.76 -10.16
N CYS A 88 -18.79 -1.15 -10.53
CA CYS A 88 -18.47 -1.58 -11.89
C CYS A 88 -18.88 -3.03 -12.18
N PHE A 89 -18.71 -3.94 -11.22
CA PHE A 89 -18.80 -5.38 -11.46
C PHE A 89 -19.61 -6.14 -10.39
N GLY A 90 -20.10 -5.49 -9.35
CA GLY A 90 -20.77 -6.15 -8.24
C GLY A 90 -19.88 -7.04 -7.40
N LEU A 91 -18.57 -6.77 -7.39
CA LEU A 91 -17.54 -7.57 -6.72
C LEU A 91 -16.86 -6.78 -5.61
N THR A 92 -16.20 -7.51 -4.71
CA THR A 92 -15.21 -6.98 -3.76
C THR A 92 -13.98 -7.86 -3.79
N LEU A 93 -12.86 -7.37 -3.22
CA LEU A 93 -11.59 -8.11 -3.17
C LEU A 93 -11.65 -9.20 -2.09
N PRO A 94 -11.60 -10.50 -2.45
CA PRO A 94 -11.70 -11.59 -1.48
C PRO A 94 -10.37 -12.00 -0.85
N GLN A 95 -9.24 -11.64 -1.49
CA GLN A 95 -7.94 -12.13 -1.07
C GLN A 95 -7.48 -11.55 0.26
N GLN A 96 -6.53 -12.23 0.89
CA GLN A 96 -5.90 -11.81 2.12
C GLN A 96 -5.27 -10.42 1.98
N LYS A 97 -5.43 -9.59 3.00
CA LYS A 97 -4.82 -8.26 3.12
C LYS A 97 -3.78 -8.31 4.22
N ILE A 98 -2.57 -7.90 3.89
CA ILE A 98 -1.44 -7.90 4.81
C ILE A 98 -1.07 -6.44 5.09
N GLU A 99 -1.20 -6.04 6.35
CA GLU A 99 -0.96 -4.67 6.79
C GLU A 99 0.46 -4.51 7.33
N VAL A 100 1.26 -3.69 6.66
CA VAL A 100 2.67 -3.46 7.03
C VAL A 100 2.79 -2.84 8.44
N SER A 101 1.93 -1.90 8.78
CA SER A 101 1.95 -1.28 10.11
C SER A 101 1.69 -2.28 11.24
N ALA A 102 0.85 -3.28 11.01
CA ALA A 102 0.59 -4.35 11.97
C ALA A 102 1.81 -5.26 12.13
N MET A 103 2.47 -5.62 11.04
CA MET A 103 3.71 -6.40 11.09
C MET A 103 4.81 -5.66 11.83
N TYR A 104 4.96 -4.37 11.58
CA TYR A 104 5.93 -3.52 12.26
C TYR A 104 5.63 -3.40 13.75
N TYR A 105 4.35 -3.20 14.12
CA TYR A 105 3.93 -3.15 15.52
C TYR A 105 4.34 -4.43 16.27
N ASP A 106 4.04 -5.60 15.71
CA ASP A 106 4.37 -6.88 16.33
C ASP A 106 5.88 -7.06 16.51
N TRP A 107 6.65 -6.70 15.51
CA TRP A 107 8.11 -6.77 15.57
C TRP A 107 8.69 -5.83 16.61
N ARG A 108 8.23 -4.58 16.68
CA ARG A 108 8.68 -3.59 17.68
C ARG A 108 8.23 -3.97 19.08
N PHE A 109 7.02 -4.45 19.23
CA PHE A 109 6.47 -4.85 20.52
C PHE A 109 7.35 -5.93 21.19
N ARG A 110 7.80 -6.90 20.43
CA ARG A 110 8.68 -7.97 20.93
C ARG A 110 10.04 -7.48 21.40
N GLN A 111 10.49 -6.33 20.91
CA GLN A 111 11.76 -5.71 21.30
C GLN A 111 11.64 -4.84 22.55
N LEU A 112 10.43 -4.51 22.98
CA LEU A 112 10.22 -3.72 24.18
C LEU A 112 10.59 -4.53 25.41
N PRO A 113 11.10 -3.87 26.49
CA PRO A 113 11.27 -4.52 27.79
C PRO A 113 9.92 -5.08 28.29
N PRO A 114 9.92 -6.19 29.07
CA PRO A 114 8.66 -6.82 29.51
C PRO A 114 7.68 -5.87 30.20
N TYR A 115 8.16 -4.89 30.94
CA TYR A 115 7.31 -3.92 31.65
C TYR A 115 6.63 -2.92 30.72
N GLN A 116 7.10 -2.79 29.46
CA GLN A 116 6.48 -1.96 28.44
C GLN A 116 5.59 -2.77 27.47
N GLN A 117 5.60 -4.09 27.55
CA GLN A 117 4.79 -4.96 26.72
C GLN A 117 3.36 -5.07 27.27
N HIS A 118 2.54 -4.06 26.98
CA HIS A 118 1.14 -4.00 27.38
C HIS A 118 0.28 -3.46 26.24
N ASP A 119 -1.04 -3.56 26.38
CA ASP A 119 -2.00 -3.23 25.32
C ASP A 119 -1.91 -1.78 24.82
N ASN A 120 -1.40 -0.88 25.65
CA ASN A 120 -1.21 0.55 25.31
C ASN A 120 0.25 0.90 25.03
N ALA A 121 1.04 -0.06 24.52
CA ALA A 121 2.43 0.22 24.16
C ALA A 121 2.52 1.37 23.15
N ASP A 122 3.39 2.35 23.46
CA ASP A 122 3.59 3.52 22.59
C ASP A 122 4.58 3.17 21.48
N ILE A 123 4.04 2.80 20.33
CA ILE A 123 4.82 2.49 19.13
C ILE A 123 4.37 3.42 18.03
N ASP A 124 5.30 4.21 17.49
CA ASP A 124 5.03 5.13 16.39
C ASP A 124 4.86 4.36 15.08
N LEU A 125 3.67 4.40 14.51
CA LEU A 125 3.30 3.70 13.27
C LEU A 125 3.30 4.60 12.03
N ARG A 126 3.82 5.82 12.13
CA ARG A 126 3.98 6.68 10.94
C ARG A 126 4.89 6.00 9.92
N PHE A 127 4.56 6.14 8.65
CA PHE A 127 5.31 5.47 7.59
C PHE A 127 6.78 5.90 7.56
N SER A 128 7.04 7.18 7.75
CA SER A 128 8.40 7.70 7.84
C SER A 128 9.21 7.04 8.95
N THR A 129 8.61 6.82 10.11
CA THR A 129 9.25 6.14 11.24
C THR A 129 9.54 4.68 10.94
N ILE A 130 8.60 3.99 10.32
CA ILE A 130 8.77 2.58 9.91
C ILE A 130 9.93 2.44 8.93
N LEU A 131 9.96 3.26 7.89
CA LEU A 131 11.02 3.23 6.87
C LEU A 131 12.38 3.56 7.47
N GLN A 132 12.46 4.57 8.32
CA GLN A 132 13.69 4.97 8.98
C GLN A 132 14.21 3.86 9.92
N THR A 133 13.35 3.26 10.71
CA THR A 133 13.71 2.19 11.65
C THR A 133 14.20 0.93 10.90
N LEU A 134 13.63 0.63 9.75
CA LEU A 134 14.00 -0.51 8.92
C LEU A 134 15.18 -0.20 7.98
N ASP A 135 15.74 1.00 8.05
CA ASP A 135 16.84 1.48 7.20
C ASP A 135 16.49 1.40 5.70
N LEU A 136 15.30 1.86 5.36
CA LEU A 136 14.80 1.87 3.99
C LEU A 136 14.73 3.31 3.45
N PRO A 137 14.95 3.49 2.13
CA PRO A 137 14.88 4.80 1.53
C PRO A 137 13.47 5.36 1.53
N MET A 138 13.35 6.66 1.84
CA MET A 138 12.12 7.41 1.68
C MET A 138 12.06 7.96 0.26
N ARG A 139 11.11 7.50 -0.54
CA ARG A 139 10.84 8.04 -1.86
C ARG A 139 9.82 9.18 -1.78
N ASP A 140 9.57 9.84 -2.91
CA ASP A 140 8.53 10.87 -2.97
C ASP A 140 7.18 10.34 -2.47
N ALA A 141 6.73 10.90 -1.36
CA ALA A 141 5.46 10.54 -0.77
C ALA A 141 4.28 10.96 -1.67
N HIS A 142 3.14 10.29 -1.51
CA HIS A 142 1.88 10.54 -2.23
C HIS A 142 1.92 10.23 -3.74
N ASP A 143 3.01 9.66 -4.25
CA ASP A 143 3.02 9.00 -5.54
C ASP A 143 2.59 7.54 -5.35
N ALA A 144 1.53 7.10 -6.04
CA ALA A 144 0.91 5.80 -5.81
C ALA A 144 1.89 4.63 -6.01
N LEU A 145 2.74 4.68 -7.05
CA LEU A 145 3.72 3.63 -7.30
C LEU A 145 4.85 3.66 -6.26
N ASN A 146 5.36 4.83 -5.89
CA ASN A 146 6.38 4.96 -4.86
C ASN A 146 5.88 4.46 -3.51
N ASP A 147 4.64 4.77 -3.14
CA ASP A 147 4.03 4.26 -1.90
C ASP A 147 3.94 2.74 -1.91
N ALA A 148 3.55 2.14 -3.03
CA ALA A 148 3.51 0.69 -3.19
C ALA A 148 4.90 0.05 -3.07
N VAL A 149 5.92 0.65 -3.68
CA VAL A 149 7.33 0.18 -3.59
C VAL A 149 7.84 0.26 -2.16
N MET A 150 7.60 1.37 -1.46
CA MET A 150 8.03 1.55 -0.07
C MET A 150 7.36 0.51 0.84
N ALA A 151 6.05 0.29 0.69
CA ALA A 151 5.33 -0.73 1.44
C ALA A 151 5.85 -2.14 1.16
N ALA A 152 6.17 -2.45 -0.11
CA ALA A 152 6.74 -3.73 -0.50
C ALA A 152 8.12 -3.98 0.13
N LEU A 153 8.99 -2.98 0.12
CA LEU A 153 10.32 -3.08 0.76
C LEU A 153 10.21 -3.27 2.27
N ALA A 154 9.31 -2.56 2.92
CA ALA A 154 9.04 -2.72 4.36
C ALA A 154 8.54 -4.14 4.68
N PHE A 155 7.61 -4.66 3.88
CA PHE A 155 7.11 -6.03 4.02
C PHE A 155 8.22 -7.07 3.90
N ILE A 156 9.05 -6.96 2.87
CA ILE A 156 10.17 -7.89 2.65
C ILE A 156 11.13 -7.85 3.84
N ARG A 157 11.50 -6.65 4.30
CA ARG A 157 12.42 -6.47 5.41
C ARG A 157 11.87 -7.05 6.72
N LEU A 158 10.60 -6.81 7.01
CA LEU A 158 9.95 -7.34 8.21
C LEU A 158 9.86 -8.86 8.19
N ARG A 159 9.64 -9.47 7.04
CA ARG A 159 9.68 -10.94 6.90
C ARG A 159 11.08 -11.51 7.17
N GLU A 160 12.11 -10.86 6.68
CA GLU A 160 13.50 -11.25 6.93
C GLU A 160 13.82 -11.18 8.43
N LEU A 161 13.48 -10.08 9.09
CA LEU A 161 13.70 -9.88 10.52
C LEU A 161 12.94 -10.89 11.37
N ARG A 162 11.73 -11.25 10.97
CA ARG A 162 10.94 -12.29 11.64
C ARG A 162 11.60 -13.65 11.48
N GLY A 163 12.07 -14.01 10.30
CA GLY A 163 12.78 -15.25 10.03
C GLY A 163 14.07 -15.36 10.83
N GLU A 164 14.84 -14.29 10.95
CA GLU A 164 16.05 -14.22 11.77
C GLU A 164 15.73 -14.47 13.26
N ALA A 165 14.63 -13.91 13.77
CA ALA A 165 14.22 -14.13 15.15
C ALA A 165 13.77 -15.57 15.43
N GLU A 166 13.11 -16.22 14.49
CA GLU A 166 12.67 -17.61 14.60
C GLU A 166 13.86 -18.59 14.59
N VAL A 167 14.90 -18.28 13.81
CA VAL A 167 16.14 -19.10 13.77
C VAL A 167 16.97 -18.91 15.04
N ALA A 168 16.94 -17.72 15.66
CA ALA A 168 17.68 -17.43 16.88
C ALA A 168 17.03 -17.99 18.16
N SER A 169 15.77 -18.38 18.09
CA SER A 169 15.02 -18.96 19.20
C SER A 169 15.09 -20.48 19.20
#